data_0bca071c3ccb73506931fdd8906126af
#
_entry.id   0bca071c3ccb73506931fdd8906126af
#
_cell.length_a   1.000
_cell.length_b   1.000
_cell.length_c   1.000
_cell.angle_alpha   90.00
_cell.angle_beta   90.00
_cell.angle_gamma   90.00
#
_symmetry.space_group_name_H-M   'P 1'
#
loop_
_entity.id
_entity.type
_entity.pdbx_description
1 polymer ?
#
loop_
_entity_poly.entity_id
_entity_poly.type
_entity_poly.pdbx_seq_one_letter_code
_entity_poly.pdbx_strand_id
1 'polypeptide(L)'
;MIKLGAQYFTIRDYCQTVEDFDASCKKVSEIGYKYIQLSGIGDFSADEIKPIIDKYGLKVVCTHRPPKNYLDNLENEIKFHKTLDFKICGVGSMPYFYEMEDRSEAIEEFVKNFKPVVQRLKEEGLVFAYHNHAIEFERINGKHTFDTLVEKMSSDNFKFILDVYWLAFAGIDPAKFILKNKDDIACVHFKDLKVVENTAKYAEVGVGNLVWEEIISACKEADVEFALVEQDDFWNNNNPFESLVISYDFLKKRGL
;
A
#
# COMPACT_ATOMS: atom_id res chain seq x y z
N MET A 1 5.51 -1.30 -18.31
CA MET A 1 6.36 -2.23 -17.51
C MET A 1 6.16 -1.90 -16.05
N ILE A 2 5.80 -2.88 -15.23
CA ILE A 2 5.57 -2.70 -13.79
C ILE A 2 6.89 -2.34 -13.10
N LYS A 3 6.87 -1.29 -12.29
CA LYS A 3 7.99 -0.84 -11.47
C LYS A 3 7.88 -1.50 -10.10
N LEU A 4 8.88 -2.34 -9.74
CA LEU A 4 8.90 -3.08 -8.50
C LEU A 4 9.47 -2.22 -7.37
N GLY A 5 8.77 -2.17 -6.23
CA GLY A 5 9.17 -1.44 -5.04
C GLY A 5 9.00 -2.25 -3.75
N ALA A 6 9.49 -1.70 -2.64
CA ALA A 6 9.33 -2.25 -1.30
C ALA A 6 8.45 -1.34 -0.44
N GLN A 7 7.49 -1.94 0.27
CA GLN A 7 6.67 -1.27 1.27
C GLN A 7 7.38 -1.32 2.64
N TYR A 8 7.68 -0.15 3.20
CA TYR A 8 8.51 -0.05 4.40
C TYR A 8 7.83 -0.51 5.70
N PHE A 9 6.53 -0.74 5.67
CA PHE A 9 5.86 -1.40 6.79
C PHE A 9 6.44 -2.80 7.07
N THR A 10 6.95 -3.47 6.05
CA THR A 10 7.69 -4.74 6.15
C THR A 10 8.91 -4.63 7.07
N ILE A 11 9.61 -3.51 7.04
CA ILE A 11 10.84 -3.27 7.79
C ILE A 11 10.69 -2.15 8.83
N ARG A 12 9.44 -1.84 9.24
CA ARG A 12 9.10 -0.72 10.12
C ARG A 12 9.94 -0.63 11.39
N ASP A 13 10.22 -1.77 12.01
CA ASP A 13 11.01 -1.81 13.25
C ASP A 13 12.48 -1.36 13.06
N TYR A 14 12.93 -1.30 11.81
CA TYR A 14 14.26 -0.85 11.39
C TYR A 14 14.24 0.54 10.74
N CYS A 15 13.19 1.32 10.98
CA CYS A 15 13.01 2.64 10.36
C CYS A 15 12.51 3.69 11.37
N GLN A 16 12.81 3.53 12.67
CA GLN A 16 12.28 4.40 13.72
C GLN A 16 13.20 5.57 14.06
N THR A 17 14.50 5.47 13.77
CA THR A 17 15.47 6.58 13.88
C THR A 17 16.02 6.93 12.49
N VAL A 18 16.62 8.11 12.36
CA VAL A 18 17.25 8.55 11.09
C VAL A 18 18.38 7.61 10.69
N GLU A 19 19.16 7.14 11.65
CA GLU A 19 20.26 6.19 11.45
C GLU A 19 19.75 4.82 10.98
N ASP A 20 18.68 4.31 11.59
CA ASP A 20 18.05 3.04 11.18
C ASP A 20 17.41 3.17 9.80
N PHE A 21 16.79 4.32 9.51
CA PHE A 21 16.21 4.61 8.20
C PHE A 21 17.31 4.65 7.10
N ASP A 22 18.46 5.30 7.37
CA ASP A 22 19.62 5.33 6.45
C ASP A 22 20.13 3.91 6.18
N ALA A 23 20.32 3.12 7.24
CA ALA A 23 20.76 1.72 7.11
C ALA A 23 19.76 0.85 6.34
N SER A 24 18.47 1.07 6.54
CA SER A 24 17.40 0.36 5.84
C SER A 24 17.31 0.75 4.37
N CYS A 25 17.41 2.03 4.04
CA CYS A 25 17.48 2.51 2.66
C CYS A 25 18.65 1.90 1.91
N LYS A 26 19.83 1.80 2.55
CA LYS A 26 20.99 1.15 1.99
C LYS A 26 20.70 -0.31 1.64
N LYS A 27 20.17 -1.10 2.60
CA LYS A 27 19.86 -2.52 2.40
C LYS A 27 18.84 -2.73 1.29
N VAL A 28 17.76 -1.94 1.28
CA VAL A 28 16.69 -2.04 0.26
C VAL A 28 17.24 -1.74 -1.14
N SER A 29 18.13 -0.74 -1.26
CA SER A 29 18.81 -0.42 -2.51
C SER A 29 19.77 -1.55 -2.94
N GLU A 30 20.53 -2.14 -2.00
CA GLU A 30 21.45 -3.27 -2.27
C GLU A 30 20.72 -4.54 -2.71
N ILE A 31 19.49 -4.80 -2.24
CA ILE A 31 18.62 -5.88 -2.75
C ILE A 31 18.26 -5.64 -4.22
N GLY A 32 18.14 -4.38 -4.63
CA GLY A 32 17.85 -4.00 -6.01
C GLY A 32 16.53 -3.25 -6.20
N TYR A 33 15.76 -3.02 -5.14
CA TYR A 33 14.58 -2.16 -5.22
C TYR A 33 14.98 -0.72 -5.53
N LYS A 34 14.20 -0.07 -6.39
CA LYS A 34 14.40 1.34 -6.75
C LYS A 34 13.24 2.22 -6.29
N TYR A 35 12.10 1.63 -6.02
CA TYR A 35 10.88 2.32 -5.61
C TYR A 35 10.52 1.89 -4.21
N ILE A 36 10.01 2.84 -3.41
CA ILE A 36 9.64 2.58 -2.02
C ILE A 36 8.31 3.23 -1.69
N GLN A 37 7.59 2.63 -0.76
CA GLN A 37 6.46 3.23 -0.08
C GLN A 37 6.84 3.49 1.38
N LEU A 38 6.61 4.71 1.85
CA LEU A 38 6.86 5.07 3.23
C LEU A 38 5.63 4.76 4.08
N SER A 39 5.79 3.85 5.05
CA SER A 39 4.75 3.44 5.97
C SER A 39 5.36 2.88 7.25
N GLY A 40 4.82 3.22 8.43
CA GLY A 40 5.29 2.74 9.71
C GLY A 40 6.70 3.20 10.09
N ILE A 41 7.24 4.22 9.45
CA ILE A 41 8.54 4.82 9.76
C ILE A 41 8.41 5.83 10.91
N GLY A 42 9.56 6.23 11.50
CA GLY A 42 9.61 7.28 12.51
C GLY A 42 8.99 8.60 12.04
N ASP A 43 8.69 9.49 12.99
CA ASP A 43 8.09 10.79 12.68
C ASP A 43 9.15 11.76 12.15
N PHE A 44 9.49 11.58 10.87
CA PHE A 44 10.49 12.37 10.17
C PHE A 44 9.85 13.47 9.32
N SER A 45 10.52 14.62 9.24
CA SER A 45 10.26 15.60 8.19
C SER A 45 10.77 15.10 6.83
N ALA A 46 10.19 15.60 5.76
CA ALA A 46 10.68 15.28 4.41
C ALA A 46 12.12 15.75 4.18
N ASP A 47 12.50 16.88 4.79
CA ASP A 47 13.85 17.44 4.66
C ASP A 47 14.93 16.56 5.33
N GLU A 48 14.59 15.83 6.39
CA GLU A 48 15.50 14.89 7.05
C GLU A 48 15.73 13.64 6.20
N ILE A 49 14.68 13.06 5.60
CA ILE A 49 14.78 11.76 4.93
C ILE A 49 15.07 11.85 3.45
N LYS A 50 14.75 12.97 2.78
CA LYS A 50 15.02 13.13 1.34
C LYS A 50 16.50 12.94 0.96
N PRO A 51 17.47 13.55 1.66
CA PRO A 51 18.88 13.34 1.35
C PRO A 51 19.33 11.87 1.45
N ILE A 52 18.72 11.11 2.39
CA ILE A 52 18.99 9.68 2.57
C ILE A 52 18.43 8.88 1.39
N ILE A 53 17.19 9.14 1.01
CA ILE A 53 16.53 8.48 -0.12
C ILE A 53 17.33 8.72 -1.41
N ASP A 54 17.70 9.98 -1.67
CA ASP A 54 18.46 10.40 -2.85
C ASP A 54 19.87 9.76 -2.86
N LYS A 55 20.56 9.65 -1.70
CA LYS A 55 21.87 9.03 -1.53
C LYS A 55 21.93 7.60 -2.06
N TYR A 56 20.84 6.84 -1.89
CA TYR A 56 20.78 5.44 -2.35
C TYR A 56 20.03 5.27 -3.68
N GLY A 57 19.68 6.36 -4.36
CA GLY A 57 18.98 6.34 -5.64
C GLY A 57 17.58 5.75 -5.57
N LEU A 58 16.96 5.77 -4.39
CA LEU A 58 15.59 5.34 -4.17
C LEU A 58 14.60 6.43 -4.61
N LYS A 59 13.36 6.03 -4.92
CA LYS A 59 12.26 6.94 -5.26
C LYS A 59 11.04 6.56 -4.46
N VAL A 60 10.50 7.53 -3.71
CA VAL A 60 9.20 7.35 -3.08
C VAL A 60 8.12 7.40 -4.16
N VAL A 61 7.16 6.48 -4.09
CA VAL A 61 6.03 6.44 -5.03
C VAL A 61 4.69 6.60 -4.33
N CYS A 62 4.62 6.21 -3.07
CA CYS A 62 3.41 6.24 -2.27
C CYS A 62 3.74 6.34 -0.78
N THR A 63 2.74 6.69 0.01
CA THR A 63 2.81 6.63 1.48
C THR A 63 1.61 5.90 2.06
N HIS A 64 1.75 5.44 3.32
CA HIS A 64 0.65 5.31 4.26
C HIS A 64 0.90 6.28 5.42
N ARG A 65 0.24 7.42 5.38
CA ARG A 65 0.27 8.39 6.46
C ARG A 65 -0.93 8.19 7.39
N PRO A 66 -0.81 8.50 8.69
CA PRO A 66 -1.95 8.43 9.59
C PRO A 66 -3.12 9.28 9.08
N PRO A 67 -4.36 8.75 9.06
CA PRO A 67 -5.55 9.51 8.62
C PRO A 67 -5.70 10.86 9.34
N LYS A 68 -5.34 10.90 10.62
CA LYS A 68 -5.36 12.12 11.44
C LYS A 68 -4.51 13.25 10.86
N ASN A 69 -3.37 12.94 10.24
CA ASN A 69 -2.51 13.96 9.63
C ASN A 69 -3.22 14.70 8.51
N TYR A 70 -3.98 13.99 7.68
CA TYR A 70 -4.77 14.60 6.61
C TYR A 70 -5.93 15.45 7.14
N LEU A 71 -6.50 15.09 8.28
CA LEU A 71 -7.64 15.81 8.88
C LEU A 71 -7.20 17.05 9.66
N ASP A 72 -6.10 16.94 10.40
CA ASP A 72 -5.64 18.00 11.31
C ASP A 72 -4.61 18.93 10.67
N ASN A 73 -3.87 18.46 9.65
CA ASN A 73 -2.66 19.14 9.18
C ASN A 73 -2.38 18.96 7.68
N LEU A 74 -3.43 19.03 6.85
CA LEU A 74 -3.38 18.70 5.41
C LEU A 74 -2.29 19.47 4.65
N GLU A 75 -2.08 20.74 4.94
CA GLU A 75 -1.05 21.54 4.25
C GLU A 75 0.38 21.03 4.54
N ASN A 76 0.64 20.49 5.73
CA ASN A 76 1.92 19.85 6.04
C ASN A 76 2.09 18.53 5.28
N GLU A 77 1.02 17.74 5.15
CA GLU A 77 1.04 16.52 4.33
C GLU A 77 1.28 16.84 2.85
N ILE A 78 0.63 17.87 2.31
CA ILE A 78 0.87 18.36 0.94
C ILE A 78 2.35 18.76 0.76
N LYS A 79 2.90 19.55 1.71
CA LYS A 79 4.30 19.94 1.70
C LYS A 79 5.24 18.73 1.75
N PHE A 80 4.96 17.75 2.63
CA PHE A 80 5.72 16.51 2.76
C PHE A 80 5.82 15.76 1.43
N HIS A 81 4.68 15.52 0.78
CA HIS A 81 4.61 14.81 -0.49
C HIS A 81 5.33 15.57 -1.63
N LYS A 82 5.13 16.87 -1.70
CA LYS A 82 5.81 17.71 -2.71
C LYS A 82 7.34 17.77 -2.50
N THR A 83 7.80 17.83 -1.26
CA THR A 83 9.24 17.84 -0.95
C THR A 83 9.91 16.53 -1.37
N LEU A 84 9.24 15.40 -1.22
CA LEU A 84 9.74 14.08 -1.63
C LEU A 84 9.48 13.76 -3.11
N ASP A 85 8.83 14.66 -3.86
CA ASP A 85 8.58 14.60 -5.30
C ASP A 85 7.80 13.34 -5.75
N PHE A 86 6.70 13.05 -5.09
CA PHE A 86 5.77 11.98 -5.51
C PHE A 86 4.31 12.38 -5.31
N LYS A 87 3.37 11.62 -5.92
CA LYS A 87 1.99 12.07 -6.07
C LYS A 87 0.96 11.27 -5.27
N ILE A 88 1.24 10.02 -4.89
CA ILE A 88 0.24 9.13 -4.29
C ILE A 88 0.25 9.27 -2.77
N CYS A 89 -0.77 9.94 -2.25
CA CYS A 89 -0.99 10.21 -0.83
C CYS A 89 -1.89 9.13 -0.25
N GLY A 90 -1.31 8.12 0.41
CA GLY A 90 -2.08 6.96 0.88
C GLY A 90 -2.44 6.99 2.35
N VAL A 91 -3.55 6.32 2.67
CA VAL A 91 -3.92 5.89 4.02
C VAL A 91 -3.94 4.36 4.08
N GLY A 92 -3.41 3.79 5.18
CA GLY A 92 -3.24 2.35 5.33
C GLY A 92 -4.51 1.62 5.77
N SER A 93 -5.53 2.34 6.25
CA SER A 93 -6.80 1.74 6.70
C SER A 93 -7.85 2.82 6.91
N MET A 94 -9.12 2.41 6.96
CA MET A 94 -10.21 3.30 7.34
C MET A 94 -10.18 3.52 8.86
N PRO A 95 -10.09 4.78 9.32
CA PRO A 95 -9.89 5.08 10.73
C PRO A 95 -11.05 4.65 11.62
N TYR A 96 -12.25 4.58 11.07
CA TYR A 96 -13.48 4.36 11.85
C TYR A 96 -13.95 2.91 11.89
N PHE A 97 -13.42 2.01 11.03
CA PHE A 97 -13.89 0.62 10.94
C PHE A 97 -13.66 -0.20 12.20
N TYR A 98 -12.64 0.12 12.97
CA TYR A 98 -12.31 -0.59 14.22
C TYR A 98 -12.93 0.08 15.46
N GLU A 99 -13.44 1.30 15.31
CA GLU A 99 -13.97 2.11 16.42
C GLU A 99 -15.50 2.11 16.44
N MET A 100 -16.14 1.94 15.28
CA MET A 100 -17.60 1.98 15.11
C MET A 100 -18.15 0.58 14.84
N GLU A 101 -19.22 0.21 15.53
CA GLU A 101 -19.91 -1.09 15.32
C GLU A 101 -20.61 -1.13 13.96
N ASP A 102 -21.24 -0.02 13.55
CA ASP A 102 -21.92 0.11 12.26
C ASP A 102 -20.93 0.54 11.17
N ARG A 103 -20.61 -0.38 10.25
CA ARG A 103 -19.75 -0.12 9.10
C ARG A 103 -20.29 0.91 8.13
N SER A 104 -21.64 1.03 8.05
CA SER A 104 -22.27 2.03 7.17
C SER A 104 -22.03 3.43 7.72
N GLU A 105 -22.17 3.62 9.03
CA GLU A 105 -21.87 4.89 9.69
C GLU A 105 -20.36 5.24 9.57
N ALA A 106 -19.49 4.25 9.71
CA ALA A 106 -18.05 4.45 9.53
C ALA A 106 -17.70 4.95 8.12
N ILE A 107 -18.34 4.39 7.08
CA ILE A 107 -18.18 4.86 5.70
C ILE A 107 -18.70 6.29 5.53
N GLU A 108 -19.88 6.61 6.08
CA GLU A 108 -20.43 7.98 5.99
C GLU A 108 -19.48 9.00 6.63
N GLU A 109 -18.96 8.69 7.80
CA GLU A 109 -18.02 9.58 8.49
C GLU A 109 -16.71 9.74 7.72
N PHE A 110 -16.18 8.64 7.14
CA PHE A 110 -15.02 8.71 6.26
C PHE A 110 -15.29 9.59 5.03
N VAL A 111 -16.38 9.35 4.33
CA VAL A 111 -16.76 10.11 3.14
C VAL A 111 -16.89 11.61 3.45
N LYS A 112 -17.56 11.95 4.55
CA LYS A 112 -17.75 13.33 5.00
C LYS A 112 -16.41 14.02 5.25
N ASN A 113 -15.48 13.33 5.92
CA ASN A 113 -14.20 13.91 6.33
C ASN A 113 -13.16 13.93 5.20
N PHE A 114 -13.15 12.91 4.33
CA PHE A 114 -12.10 12.76 3.32
C PHE A 114 -12.44 13.31 1.93
N LYS A 115 -13.70 13.53 1.58
CA LYS A 115 -14.03 14.23 0.31
C LYS A 115 -13.35 15.60 0.17
N PRO A 116 -13.36 16.48 1.20
CA PRO A 116 -12.62 17.75 1.14
C PRO A 116 -11.11 17.55 0.99
N VAL A 117 -10.53 16.53 1.65
CA VAL A 117 -9.11 16.19 1.54
C VAL A 117 -8.76 15.78 0.11
N VAL A 118 -9.54 14.86 -0.49
CA VAL A 118 -9.36 14.40 -1.88
C VAL A 118 -9.41 15.58 -2.85
N GLN A 119 -10.37 16.50 -2.67
CA GLN A 119 -10.50 17.68 -3.50
C GLN A 119 -9.29 18.62 -3.36
N ARG A 120 -8.84 18.86 -2.12
CA ARG A 120 -7.68 19.74 -1.86
C ARG A 120 -6.38 19.16 -2.41
N LEU A 121 -6.18 17.82 -2.29
CA LEU A 121 -5.04 17.14 -2.90
C LEU A 121 -5.05 17.24 -4.42
N LYS A 122 -6.23 17.11 -5.06
CA LYS A 122 -6.39 17.28 -6.50
C LYS A 122 -5.95 18.66 -6.97
N GLU A 123 -6.30 19.72 -6.27
CA GLU A 123 -5.90 21.10 -6.57
C GLU A 123 -4.38 21.29 -6.56
N GLU A 124 -3.68 20.46 -5.78
CA GLU A 124 -2.22 20.44 -5.67
C GLU A 124 -1.53 19.46 -6.62
N GLY A 125 -2.30 18.75 -7.47
CA GLY A 125 -1.79 17.74 -8.40
C GLY A 125 -1.36 16.44 -7.73
N LEU A 126 -1.86 16.19 -6.50
CA LEU A 126 -1.65 14.97 -5.72
C LEU A 126 -2.89 14.07 -5.83
N VAL A 127 -2.70 12.76 -5.68
CA VAL A 127 -3.75 11.73 -5.77
C VAL A 127 -3.95 11.11 -4.39
N PHE A 128 -5.19 11.03 -3.93
CA PHE A 128 -5.51 10.29 -2.71
C PHE A 128 -5.71 8.81 -3.02
N ALA A 129 -5.06 7.93 -2.24
CA ALA A 129 -5.18 6.49 -2.42
C ALA A 129 -5.53 5.77 -1.10
N TYR A 130 -6.49 4.86 -1.19
CA TYR A 130 -6.99 4.08 -0.07
C TYR A 130 -6.51 2.62 -0.16
N HIS A 131 -5.89 2.10 0.90
CA HIS A 131 -5.46 0.71 0.98
C HIS A 131 -6.57 -0.17 1.56
N ASN A 132 -6.91 -1.25 0.87
CA ASN A 132 -7.90 -2.21 1.33
C ASN A 132 -7.31 -3.28 2.25
N HIS A 133 -8.14 -3.72 3.19
CA HIS A 133 -7.99 -4.96 3.93
C HIS A 133 -9.15 -5.92 3.58
N ALA A 134 -9.29 -7.01 4.34
CA ALA A 134 -10.42 -7.92 4.17
C ALA A 134 -11.74 -7.36 4.71
N ILE A 135 -11.67 -6.46 5.67
CA ILE A 135 -12.83 -5.88 6.34
C ILE A 135 -13.74 -5.08 5.37
N GLU A 136 -13.18 -4.48 4.32
CA GLU A 136 -13.94 -3.78 3.28
C GLU A 136 -14.79 -4.73 2.41
N PHE A 137 -14.56 -6.05 2.53
CA PHE A 137 -15.32 -7.07 1.82
C PHE A 137 -16.40 -7.73 2.70
N GLU A 138 -16.60 -7.26 3.93
CA GLU A 138 -17.82 -7.58 4.69
C GLU A 138 -19.06 -7.17 3.90
N ARG A 139 -20.10 -8.01 3.97
CA ARG A 139 -21.36 -7.74 3.27
C ARG A 139 -22.38 -7.10 4.20
N ILE A 140 -22.79 -5.90 3.86
CA ILE A 140 -23.90 -5.20 4.51
C ILE A 140 -25.05 -5.10 3.48
N ASN A 141 -26.24 -5.59 3.83
CA ASN A 141 -27.39 -5.61 2.93
C ASN A 141 -27.11 -6.25 1.56
N GLY A 142 -26.26 -7.29 1.53
CA GLY A 142 -25.91 -8.02 0.31
C GLY A 142 -24.83 -7.40 -0.56
N LYS A 143 -24.29 -6.23 -0.19
CA LYS A 143 -23.25 -5.49 -0.90
C LYS A 143 -21.96 -5.44 -0.08
N HIS A 144 -20.79 -5.52 -0.73
CA HIS A 144 -19.52 -5.29 -0.04
C HIS A 144 -19.39 -3.83 0.39
N THR A 145 -18.81 -3.60 1.56
CA THR A 145 -18.54 -2.24 2.05
C THR A 145 -17.58 -1.50 1.14
N PHE A 146 -16.66 -2.22 0.48
CA PHE A 146 -15.79 -1.68 -0.58
C PHE A 146 -16.59 -1.02 -1.71
N ASP A 147 -17.63 -1.71 -2.26
CA ASP A 147 -18.43 -1.16 -3.35
C ASP A 147 -19.20 0.10 -2.90
N THR A 148 -19.63 0.14 -1.64
CA THR A 148 -20.28 1.33 -1.06
C THR A 148 -19.30 2.49 -0.92
N LEU A 149 -18.08 2.23 -0.49
CA LEU A 149 -17.00 3.24 -0.40
C LEU A 149 -16.69 3.81 -1.78
N VAL A 150 -16.51 2.96 -2.80
CA VAL A 150 -16.28 3.36 -4.20
C VAL A 150 -17.37 4.32 -4.70
N GLU A 151 -18.63 3.93 -4.56
CA GLU A 151 -19.76 4.75 -5.02
C GLU A 151 -19.83 6.11 -4.32
N LYS A 152 -19.60 6.12 -2.99
CA LYS A 152 -19.68 7.35 -2.20
C LYS A 152 -18.50 8.28 -2.40
N MET A 153 -17.30 7.73 -2.60
CA MET A 153 -16.07 8.49 -2.85
C MET A 153 -15.85 8.80 -4.34
N SER A 154 -16.76 8.37 -5.23
CA SER A 154 -16.63 8.51 -6.69
C SER A 154 -16.00 9.86 -7.09
N SER A 155 -14.75 9.79 -7.51
CA SER A 155 -13.91 10.92 -7.92
C SER A 155 -12.72 10.36 -8.72
N ASP A 156 -12.32 11.07 -9.77
CA ASP A 156 -11.11 10.76 -10.54
C ASP A 156 -9.82 10.87 -9.73
N ASN A 157 -9.88 11.50 -8.55
CA ASN A 157 -8.74 11.68 -7.64
C ASN A 157 -8.77 10.75 -6.41
N PHE A 158 -9.74 9.86 -6.31
CA PHE A 158 -9.79 8.81 -5.28
C PHE A 158 -9.43 7.48 -5.92
N LYS A 159 -8.30 6.92 -5.55
CA LYS A 159 -7.75 5.69 -6.11
C LYS A 159 -7.52 4.65 -5.01
N PHE A 160 -7.12 3.43 -5.42
CA PHE A 160 -6.85 2.33 -4.51
C PHE A 160 -5.39 1.89 -4.56
N ILE A 161 -4.87 1.55 -3.39
CA ILE A 161 -3.69 0.71 -3.19
C ILE A 161 -4.24 -0.69 -2.96
N LEU A 162 -4.32 -1.51 -4.02
CA LEU A 162 -4.93 -2.84 -3.91
C LEU A 162 -3.95 -3.85 -3.33
N ASP A 163 -4.34 -4.50 -2.24
CA ASP A 163 -3.55 -5.57 -1.63
C ASP A 163 -4.12 -6.94 -2.00
N VAL A 164 -3.33 -7.73 -2.73
CA VAL A 164 -3.75 -9.04 -3.25
C VAL A 164 -3.91 -10.10 -2.16
N TYR A 165 -3.18 -9.99 -1.04
CA TYR A 165 -3.37 -10.87 0.12
C TYR A 165 -4.76 -10.69 0.71
N TRP A 166 -5.15 -9.44 0.98
CA TRP A 166 -6.43 -9.15 1.61
C TRP A 166 -7.61 -9.45 0.70
N LEU A 167 -7.45 -9.29 -0.63
CA LEU A 167 -8.45 -9.76 -1.59
C LEU A 167 -8.64 -11.27 -1.48
N ALA A 168 -7.55 -12.04 -1.56
CA ALA A 168 -7.60 -13.50 -1.48
C ALA A 168 -8.12 -13.99 -0.12
N PHE A 169 -7.69 -13.35 0.98
CA PHE A 169 -8.18 -13.64 2.33
C PHE A 169 -9.69 -13.45 2.46
N ALA A 170 -10.24 -12.43 1.80
CA ALA A 170 -11.69 -12.18 1.74
C ALA A 170 -12.43 -13.09 0.74
N GLY A 171 -11.74 -14.02 0.07
CA GLY A 171 -12.34 -14.91 -0.93
C GLY A 171 -12.60 -14.23 -2.29
N ILE A 172 -11.95 -13.12 -2.56
CA ILE A 172 -12.01 -12.39 -3.83
C ILE A 172 -10.82 -12.83 -4.70
N ASP A 173 -11.07 -13.11 -5.98
CA ASP A 173 -10.03 -13.41 -6.96
C ASP A 173 -9.22 -12.12 -7.28
N PRO A 174 -7.92 -12.04 -6.90
CA PRO A 174 -7.16 -10.80 -7.07
C PRO A 174 -6.99 -10.39 -8.52
N ALA A 175 -6.76 -11.34 -9.44
CA ALA A 175 -6.54 -11.03 -10.84
C ALA A 175 -7.78 -10.43 -11.49
N LYS A 176 -8.95 -11.05 -11.25
CA LYS A 176 -10.23 -10.51 -11.76
C LYS A 176 -10.57 -9.16 -11.12
N PHE A 177 -10.24 -8.99 -9.85
CA PHE A 177 -10.53 -7.74 -9.15
C PHE A 177 -9.67 -6.59 -9.68
N ILE A 178 -8.37 -6.83 -9.96
CA ILE A 178 -7.48 -5.87 -10.61
C ILE A 178 -8.04 -5.44 -11.96
N LEU A 179 -8.42 -6.38 -12.83
CA LEU A 179 -8.98 -6.06 -14.15
C LEU A 179 -10.29 -5.29 -14.07
N LYS A 180 -11.16 -5.64 -13.12
CA LYS A 180 -12.45 -4.94 -12.91
C LYS A 180 -12.25 -3.47 -12.50
N ASN A 181 -11.24 -3.18 -11.71
CA ASN A 181 -11.01 -1.86 -11.11
C ASN A 181 -9.80 -1.12 -11.69
N LYS A 182 -9.33 -1.49 -12.87
CA LYS A 182 -8.07 -1.03 -13.47
C LYS A 182 -7.91 0.49 -13.51
N ASP A 183 -8.99 1.23 -13.75
CA ASP A 183 -8.98 2.69 -13.88
C ASP A 183 -8.82 3.40 -12.52
N ASP A 184 -9.00 2.68 -11.41
CA ASP A 184 -8.97 3.22 -10.05
C ASP A 184 -7.77 2.73 -9.23
N ILE A 185 -6.80 2.05 -9.84
CA ILE A 185 -5.61 1.54 -9.17
C ILE A 185 -4.49 2.58 -9.20
N ALA A 186 -3.99 2.99 -8.02
CA ALA A 186 -2.79 3.80 -7.89
C ALA A 186 -1.53 2.94 -7.87
N CYS A 187 -1.56 1.84 -7.12
CA CYS A 187 -0.53 0.79 -7.08
C CYS A 187 -1.10 -0.50 -6.49
N VAL A 188 -0.33 -1.58 -6.57
CA VAL A 188 -0.74 -2.89 -6.04
C VAL A 188 0.29 -3.34 -4.99
N HIS A 189 -0.17 -3.81 -3.82
CA HIS A 189 0.66 -4.51 -2.88
C HIS A 189 0.78 -5.98 -3.28
N PHE A 190 2.00 -6.41 -3.53
CA PHE A 190 2.36 -7.81 -3.73
C PHE A 190 2.70 -8.43 -2.37
N LYS A 191 1.74 -9.12 -1.81
CA LYS A 191 1.74 -9.73 -0.48
C LYS A 191 1.14 -11.12 -0.58
N ASP A 192 1.92 -12.14 -0.24
CA ASP A 192 1.50 -13.54 -0.46
C ASP A 192 0.81 -14.13 0.77
N LEU A 193 -0.10 -15.04 0.50
CA LEU A 193 -0.87 -15.78 1.50
C LEU A 193 -0.45 -17.26 1.47
N LYS A 194 -0.08 -17.79 2.63
CA LYS A 194 0.22 -19.22 2.80
C LYS A 194 -0.71 -19.86 3.81
N VAL A 195 -1.25 -21.02 3.48
CA VAL A 195 -2.03 -21.81 4.42
C VAL A 195 -1.09 -22.70 5.24
N VAL A 196 -1.12 -22.54 6.57
CA VAL A 196 -0.38 -23.36 7.53
C VAL A 196 -1.35 -23.76 8.62
N GLU A 197 -1.53 -25.08 8.83
CA GLU A 197 -2.44 -25.62 9.86
C GLU A 197 -3.85 -25.02 9.81
N ASN A 198 -4.44 -24.96 8.61
CA ASN A 198 -5.75 -24.35 8.33
C ASN A 198 -5.85 -22.83 8.66
N THR A 199 -4.74 -22.16 8.84
CA THR A 199 -4.69 -20.71 9.12
C THR A 199 -3.94 -19.99 8.01
N ALA A 200 -4.47 -18.85 7.56
CA ALA A 200 -3.77 -17.97 6.64
C ALA A 200 -2.60 -17.28 7.36
N LYS A 201 -1.44 -17.31 6.75
CA LYS A 201 -0.20 -16.64 7.20
C LYS A 201 0.32 -15.74 6.09
N TYR A 202 1.08 -14.72 6.46
CA TYR A 202 1.86 -13.95 5.50
C TYR A 202 3.04 -14.79 5.00
N ALA A 203 3.40 -14.61 3.76
CA ALA A 203 4.54 -15.29 3.16
C ALA A 203 5.26 -14.36 2.19
N GLU A 204 6.50 -14.71 1.89
CA GLU A 204 7.26 -14.09 0.81
C GLU A 204 6.56 -14.34 -0.52
N VAL A 205 6.57 -13.35 -1.40
CA VAL A 205 5.98 -13.45 -2.73
C VAL A 205 6.53 -14.65 -3.48
N GLY A 206 5.63 -15.55 -3.87
CA GLY A 206 5.96 -16.81 -4.57
C GLY A 206 6.26 -18.00 -3.66
N VAL A 207 6.19 -17.84 -2.35
CA VAL A 207 6.33 -18.92 -1.35
C VAL A 207 4.95 -19.35 -0.81
N GLY A 208 3.94 -18.53 -1.04
CA GLY A 208 2.56 -18.78 -0.61
C GLY A 208 1.71 -19.55 -1.61
N ASN A 209 0.41 -19.31 -1.54
CA ASN A 209 -0.61 -20.02 -2.32
C ASN A 209 -1.22 -19.18 -3.45
N LEU A 210 -0.86 -17.90 -3.59
CA LEU A 210 -1.44 -17.05 -4.64
C LEU A 210 -0.92 -17.45 -6.02
N VAL A 211 -1.79 -17.31 -7.04
CA VAL A 211 -1.45 -17.63 -8.44
C VAL A 211 -0.79 -16.41 -9.08
N TRP A 212 0.52 -16.27 -8.87
CA TRP A 212 1.29 -15.08 -9.24
C TRP A 212 1.33 -14.82 -10.74
N GLU A 213 1.30 -15.86 -11.56
CA GLU A 213 1.26 -15.73 -13.02
C GLU A 213 0.00 -14.95 -13.49
N GLU A 214 -1.15 -15.26 -12.89
CA GLU A 214 -2.41 -14.58 -13.20
C GLU A 214 -2.43 -13.14 -12.64
N ILE A 215 -1.96 -12.93 -11.41
CA ILE A 215 -1.88 -11.61 -10.78
C ILE A 215 -0.97 -10.68 -11.58
N ILE A 216 0.24 -11.14 -11.95
CA ILE A 216 1.20 -10.36 -12.74
C ILE A 216 0.64 -10.06 -14.14
N SER A 217 -0.03 -11.04 -14.76
CA SER A 217 -0.69 -10.84 -16.05
C SER A 217 -1.78 -9.79 -15.97
N ALA A 218 -2.65 -9.86 -14.95
CA ALA A 218 -3.70 -8.88 -14.73
C ALA A 218 -3.15 -7.48 -14.48
N CYS A 219 -2.07 -7.35 -13.69
CA CYS A 219 -1.41 -6.06 -13.47
C CYS A 219 -0.83 -5.47 -14.77
N LYS A 220 -0.26 -6.33 -15.65
CA LYS A 220 0.25 -5.88 -16.96
C LYS A 220 -0.88 -5.42 -17.87
N GLU A 221 -2.00 -6.15 -17.92
CA GLU A 221 -3.17 -5.82 -18.75
C GLU A 221 -3.89 -4.55 -18.24
N ALA A 222 -3.88 -4.33 -16.91
CA ALA A 222 -4.42 -3.14 -16.27
C ALA A 222 -3.49 -1.94 -16.28
N ASP A 223 -2.33 -2.02 -16.94
CA ASP A 223 -1.29 -0.97 -16.97
C ASP A 223 -0.86 -0.47 -15.58
N VAL A 224 -0.86 -1.37 -14.58
CA VAL A 224 -0.37 -1.03 -13.23
C VAL A 224 1.08 -0.57 -13.30
N GLU A 225 1.33 0.65 -12.84
CA GLU A 225 2.67 1.24 -12.89
C GLU A 225 3.57 0.71 -11.77
N PHE A 226 3.04 0.57 -10.55
CA PHE A 226 3.82 0.20 -9.36
C PHE A 226 3.25 -1.05 -8.67
N ALA A 227 4.14 -2.00 -8.38
CA ALA A 227 3.88 -3.13 -7.49
C ALA A 227 4.86 -3.08 -6.31
N LEU A 228 4.31 -3.06 -5.10
CA LEU A 228 5.08 -2.85 -3.87
C LEU A 228 5.02 -4.11 -3.01
N VAL A 229 6.17 -4.72 -2.76
CA VAL A 229 6.28 -5.94 -1.93
C VAL A 229 6.04 -5.58 -0.48
N GLU A 230 5.12 -6.29 0.17
CA GLU A 230 4.80 -6.14 1.58
C GLU A 230 4.67 -7.47 2.30
N GLN A 231 5.08 -7.51 3.57
CA GLN A 231 4.81 -8.60 4.51
C GLN A 231 4.69 -8.05 5.93
N ASP A 232 3.56 -8.30 6.61
CA ASP A 232 3.28 -7.66 7.91
C ASP A 232 3.90 -8.38 9.09
N ASP A 233 4.10 -9.71 8.99
CA ASP A 233 4.59 -10.56 10.06
C ASP A 233 5.46 -11.70 9.51
N PHE A 234 6.38 -12.20 10.34
CA PHE A 234 7.41 -13.19 10.01
C PHE A 234 7.31 -14.40 10.95
N TRP A 235 6.21 -15.15 10.81
CA TRP A 235 5.90 -16.33 11.63
C TRP A 235 6.93 -17.45 11.58
N ASN A 236 7.77 -17.48 10.54
CA ASN A 236 8.86 -18.44 10.32
C ASN A 236 10.22 -17.95 10.82
N ASN A 237 10.26 -16.87 11.61
CA ASN A 237 11.45 -16.20 12.12
C ASN A 237 12.43 -15.68 11.05
N ASN A 238 11.98 -15.50 9.80
CA ASN A 238 12.78 -14.86 8.77
C ASN A 238 13.08 -13.40 9.13
N ASN A 239 14.25 -12.94 8.74
CA ASN A 239 14.58 -11.53 8.80
C ASN A 239 13.79 -10.79 7.69
N PRO A 240 13.15 -9.64 7.98
CA PRO A 240 12.35 -8.93 6.98
C PRO A 240 13.13 -8.54 5.72
N PHE A 241 14.42 -8.28 5.81
CA PHE A 241 15.25 -8.01 4.64
C PHE A 241 15.50 -9.29 3.81
N GLU A 242 15.64 -10.45 4.44
CA GLU A 242 15.72 -11.74 3.74
C GLU A 242 14.43 -12.06 3.01
N SER A 243 13.29 -11.79 3.64
CA SER A 243 11.97 -11.93 3.00
C SER A 243 11.82 -10.99 1.79
N LEU A 244 12.32 -9.75 1.87
CA LEU A 244 12.36 -8.85 0.72
C LEU A 244 13.26 -9.38 -0.41
N VAL A 245 14.41 -10.01 -0.10
CA VAL A 245 15.30 -10.67 -1.09
C VAL A 245 14.57 -11.81 -1.80
N ILE A 246 13.93 -12.71 -1.04
CA ILE A 246 13.20 -13.86 -1.60
C ILE A 246 12.11 -13.40 -2.56
N SER A 247 11.32 -12.41 -2.14
CA SER A 247 10.24 -11.82 -2.94
C SER A 247 10.78 -11.13 -4.20
N TYR A 248 11.87 -10.36 -4.06
CA TYR A 248 12.52 -9.68 -5.18
C TYR A 248 13.02 -10.68 -6.22
N ASP A 249 13.75 -11.72 -5.81
CA ASP A 249 14.33 -12.73 -6.70
C ASP A 249 13.23 -13.50 -7.46
N PHE A 250 12.12 -13.81 -6.80
CA PHE A 250 10.98 -14.46 -7.43
C PHE A 250 10.38 -13.59 -8.54
N LEU A 251 10.18 -12.30 -8.27
CA LEU A 251 9.57 -11.35 -9.20
C LEU A 251 10.52 -11.00 -10.36
N LYS A 252 11.81 -10.85 -10.08
CA LYS A 252 12.83 -10.61 -11.13
C LYS A 252 12.91 -11.76 -12.14
N LYS A 253 12.81 -13.01 -11.69
CA LYS A 253 12.75 -14.19 -12.60
C LYS A 253 11.52 -14.17 -13.51
N ARG A 254 10.49 -13.37 -13.21
CA ARG A 254 9.25 -13.18 -13.99
C ARG A 254 9.25 -11.90 -14.82
N GLY A 255 10.40 -11.22 -14.89
CA GLY A 255 10.61 -10.05 -15.74
C GLY A 255 10.06 -8.73 -15.20
N LEU A 256 9.93 -8.63 -13.86
CA LEU A 256 9.60 -7.38 -13.17
C LEU A 256 10.83 -6.65 -12.68
#